data_81c19cb09dc509275aacbd98e3c941bf
#
_entry.id   81c19cb09dc509275aacbd98e3c941bf
#
_cell.length_a   1.000
_cell.length_b   1.000
_cell.length_c   1.000
_cell.angle_alpha   90.00
_cell.angle_beta   90.00
_cell.angle_gamma   90.00
#
_symmetry.space_group_name_H-M   'P 1'
#
loop_
_entity.id
_entity.type
_entity.pdbx_description
1 polymer ?
#
loop_
_entity_poly.entity_id
_entity_poly.type
_entity_poly.pdbx_seq_one_letter_code
_entity_poly.pdbx_strand_id
1 'polypeptide(L)'
;MSKRSWLVLCLLGAGVLLVLLSAAGALGGKVVGQIRGPEWEQLEVNGERYVRCDGAPYTGADRGRFLGLATDGERSFRLYTVRGDSAGRYLYCLWDLEGFFYERA
;
A
#
# COMPACT_ATOMS: atom_id res chain seq x y z
N MET A 1 -18.08 39.27 -13.05
CA MET A 1 -18.01 38.17 -12.11
C MET A 1 -17.42 38.68 -10.80
N SER A 2 -18.06 38.41 -9.68
CA SER A 2 -17.57 38.88 -8.39
C SER A 2 -16.39 37.99 -7.94
N LYS A 3 -15.53 38.57 -7.08
CA LYS A 3 -14.43 37.82 -6.45
C LYS A 3 -14.95 36.56 -5.70
N ARG A 4 -16.15 36.66 -5.16
CA ARG A 4 -16.83 35.58 -4.47
C ARG A 4 -17.08 34.37 -5.36
N SER A 5 -17.59 34.60 -6.57
CA SER A 5 -17.86 33.52 -7.52
C SER A 5 -16.58 32.82 -7.95
N TRP A 6 -15.50 33.58 -8.14
CA TRP A 6 -14.22 33.01 -8.49
C TRP A 6 -13.65 32.13 -7.36
N LEU A 7 -13.74 32.57 -6.11
CA LEU A 7 -13.29 31.79 -4.95
C LEU A 7 -14.09 30.50 -4.81
N VAL A 8 -15.41 30.54 -5.03
CA VAL A 8 -16.27 29.36 -4.98
C VAL A 8 -15.85 28.36 -6.05
N LEU A 9 -15.57 28.81 -7.28
CA LEU A 9 -15.10 27.94 -8.34
C LEU A 9 -13.75 27.27 -8.01
N CYS A 10 -12.83 28.00 -7.43
CA CYS A 10 -11.54 27.44 -7.00
C CYS A 10 -11.72 26.40 -5.89
N LEU A 11 -12.59 26.66 -4.92
CA LEU A 11 -12.87 25.70 -3.85
C LEU A 11 -13.56 24.44 -4.38
N LEU A 12 -14.47 24.56 -5.30
CA LEU A 12 -15.11 23.41 -5.95
C LEU A 12 -14.10 22.57 -6.72
N GLY A 13 -13.20 23.20 -7.48
CA GLY A 13 -12.15 22.51 -8.21
C GLY A 13 -11.21 21.72 -7.28
N ALA A 14 -10.79 22.35 -6.18
CA ALA A 14 -9.95 21.68 -5.19
C ALA A 14 -10.71 20.54 -4.51
N GLY A 15 -12.00 20.71 -4.21
CA GLY A 15 -12.83 19.68 -3.61
C GLY A 15 -13.00 18.47 -4.53
N VAL A 16 -13.21 18.69 -5.82
CA VAL A 16 -13.33 17.61 -6.80
C VAL A 16 -12.01 16.83 -6.90
N LEU A 17 -10.87 17.51 -6.91
CA LEU A 17 -9.57 16.85 -6.95
C LEU A 17 -9.35 15.99 -5.71
N LEU A 18 -9.67 16.47 -4.53
CA LEU A 18 -9.57 15.72 -3.29
C LEU A 18 -10.48 14.49 -3.28
N VAL A 19 -11.70 14.62 -3.79
CA VAL A 19 -12.64 13.50 -3.90
C VAL A 19 -12.10 12.44 -4.86
N LEU A 20 -11.54 12.82 -5.99
CA LEU A 20 -10.93 11.88 -6.93
C LEU A 20 -9.75 11.13 -6.32
N LEU A 21 -8.88 11.81 -5.59
CA LEU A 21 -7.77 11.18 -4.89
C LEU A 21 -8.27 10.23 -3.80
N SER A 22 -9.29 10.64 -3.05
CA SER A 22 -9.89 9.79 -2.03
C SER A 22 -10.57 8.57 -2.62
N ALA A 23 -11.26 8.71 -3.74
CA ALA A 23 -11.90 7.59 -4.43
C ALA A 23 -10.86 6.61 -4.97
N ALA A 24 -9.76 7.09 -5.55
CA ALA A 24 -8.67 6.25 -5.99
C ALA A 24 -8.04 5.49 -4.80
N GLY A 25 -7.84 6.17 -3.67
CA GLY A 25 -7.35 5.55 -2.45
C GLY A 25 -8.32 4.51 -1.89
N ALA A 26 -9.63 4.77 -1.93
CA ALA A 26 -10.65 3.84 -1.48
C ALA A 26 -10.71 2.58 -2.36
N LEU A 27 -10.55 2.72 -3.69
CA LEU A 27 -10.53 1.59 -4.63
C LEU A 27 -9.24 0.78 -4.53
N GLY A 28 -8.09 1.45 -4.36
CA GLY A 28 -6.78 0.80 -4.28
C GLY A 28 -6.29 0.51 -2.88
N GLY A 29 -6.94 1.10 -1.87
CA GLY A 29 -6.49 1.03 -0.50
C GLY A 29 -5.59 2.21 -0.13
N LYS A 30 -5.30 2.33 1.15
CA LYS A 30 -4.48 3.37 1.73
C LYS A 30 -3.01 2.99 1.65
N VAL A 31 -2.13 3.93 1.38
CA VAL A 31 -0.69 3.68 1.44
C VAL A 31 -0.27 3.57 2.91
N VAL A 32 0.15 2.38 3.32
CA VAL A 32 0.55 2.08 4.69
C VAL A 32 2.02 1.71 4.79
N GLY A 33 2.71 1.48 3.69
CA GLY A 33 4.09 1.05 3.70
C GLY A 33 4.93 1.62 2.56
N GLN A 34 6.24 1.52 2.74
CA GLN A 34 7.23 1.94 1.75
C GLN A 34 8.18 0.80 1.46
N ILE A 35 8.43 0.58 0.18
CA ILE A 35 9.39 -0.42 -0.30
C ILE A 35 10.63 0.32 -0.77
N ARG A 36 11.80 -0.18 -0.37
CA ARG A 36 13.09 0.41 -0.69
C ARG A 36 14.05 -0.65 -1.17
N GLY A 37 15.10 -0.20 -1.83
CA GLY A 37 16.15 -1.04 -2.34
C GLY A 37 15.94 -1.40 -3.82
N PRO A 38 17.04 -1.69 -4.56
CA PRO A 38 16.98 -1.96 -6.00
C PRO A 38 16.20 -3.24 -6.35
N GLU A 39 16.08 -4.18 -5.41
CA GLU A 39 15.35 -5.43 -5.59
C GLU A 39 14.17 -5.56 -4.63
N TRP A 40 13.67 -4.41 -4.12
CA TRP A 40 12.55 -4.34 -3.18
C TRP A 40 12.78 -5.16 -1.91
N GLU A 41 14.04 -5.21 -1.46
CA GLU A 41 14.44 -6.04 -0.34
C GLU A 41 13.99 -5.51 1.02
N GLN A 42 13.60 -4.25 1.11
CA GLN A 42 13.20 -3.61 2.36
C GLN A 42 11.76 -3.10 2.28
N LEU A 43 11.00 -3.34 3.34
CA LEU A 43 9.64 -2.84 3.50
C LEU A 43 9.51 -2.22 4.89
N GLU A 44 8.87 -1.07 4.96
CA GLU A 44 8.53 -0.44 6.24
C GLU A 44 7.02 -0.19 6.30
N VAL A 45 6.38 -0.68 7.34
CA VAL A 45 4.94 -0.53 7.56
C VAL A 45 4.73 -0.05 9.01
N ASN A 46 4.16 1.13 9.18
CA ASN A 46 3.87 1.70 10.50
C ASN A 46 5.09 1.70 11.45
N GLY A 47 6.28 2.01 10.91
CA GLY A 47 7.51 2.02 11.68
C GLY A 47 8.17 0.67 11.88
N GLU A 48 7.51 -0.41 11.52
CA GLU A 48 8.07 -1.76 11.56
C GLU A 48 8.84 -2.06 10.28
N ARG A 49 9.99 -2.69 10.44
CA ARG A 49 10.85 -3.07 9.30
C ARG A 49 10.68 -4.53 8.96
N TYR A 50 10.64 -4.80 7.66
CA TYR A 50 10.54 -6.14 7.11
C TYR A 50 11.59 -6.30 6.02
N VAL A 51 12.05 -7.52 5.83
CA VAL A 51 13.04 -7.87 4.79
C VAL A 51 12.41 -8.89 3.87
N ARG A 52 12.68 -8.79 2.59
CA ARG A 52 12.20 -9.76 1.61
C ARG A 52 12.67 -11.16 2.00
N CYS A 53 11.74 -12.10 1.98
CA CYS A 53 11.98 -13.46 2.40
C CYS A 53 11.49 -14.44 1.32
N ASP A 54 12.43 -15.02 0.57
CA ASP A 54 12.07 -15.97 -0.48
C ASP A 54 11.83 -17.38 0.07
N GLY A 55 12.23 -17.63 1.34
CA GLY A 55 12.08 -18.93 1.99
C GLY A 55 10.92 -19.01 2.98
N ALA A 56 9.92 -18.14 2.86
CA ALA A 56 8.76 -18.18 3.77
C ALA A 56 8.02 -19.51 3.63
N PRO A 57 7.57 -20.12 4.76
CA PRO A 57 6.85 -21.40 4.72
C PRO A 57 5.38 -21.27 4.31
N TYR A 58 5.09 -20.34 3.44
CA TYR A 58 3.74 -20.00 2.96
C TYR A 58 3.74 -19.83 1.45
N THR A 59 2.55 -19.88 0.86
CA THR A 59 2.34 -19.63 -0.57
C THR A 59 1.32 -18.52 -0.75
N GLY A 60 1.09 -18.08 -1.97
CA GLY A 60 0.07 -17.08 -2.28
C GLY A 60 -1.34 -17.51 -1.87
N ALA A 61 -1.59 -18.81 -1.70
CA ALA A 61 -2.85 -19.33 -1.19
C ALA A 61 -3.09 -18.96 0.29
N ASP A 62 -2.03 -18.64 1.02
CA ASP A 62 -2.11 -18.23 2.42
C ASP A 62 -2.32 -16.72 2.59
N ARG A 63 -2.62 -16.03 1.52
CA ARG A 63 -2.95 -14.62 1.56
C ARG A 63 -4.15 -14.39 2.47
N GLY A 64 -3.94 -13.53 3.47
CA GLY A 64 -4.97 -13.23 4.47
C GLY A 64 -5.71 -11.94 4.17
N ARG A 65 -5.79 -11.07 5.17
CA ARG A 65 -6.53 -9.82 5.11
C ARG A 65 -5.72 -8.74 4.39
N PHE A 66 -6.38 -7.97 3.55
CA PHE A 66 -5.79 -6.80 2.90
C PHE A 66 -5.48 -5.72 3.94
N LEU A 67 -4.25 -5.24 3.96
CA LEU A 67 -3.79 -4.21 4.89
C LEU A 67 -3.76 -2.81 4.27
N GLY A 68 -3.49 -2.73 3.00
CA GLY A 68 -3.30 -1.47 2.30
C GLY A 68 -2.25 -1.59 1.21
N LEU A 69 -1.76 -0.46 0.75
CA LEU A 69 -0.75 -0.40 -0.30
C LEU A 69 0.62 -0.06 0.26
N ALA A 70 1.65 -0.60 -0.37
CA ALA A 70 3.01 -0.13 -0.23
C ALA A 70 3.46 0.50 -1.55
N THR A 71 4.39 1.44 -1.50
CA THR A 71 4.91 2.08 -2.69
C THR A 71 6.42 2.14 -2.66
N ASP A 72 7.04 2.02 -3.83
CA ASP A 72 8.49 2.26 -4.03
C ASP A 72 8.76 3.66 -4.60
N GLY A 73 7.72 4.50 -4.67
CA GLY A 73 7.79 5.82 -5.30
C GLY A 73 7.23 5.85 -6.72
N GLU A 74 7.20 4.71 -7.39
CA GLU A 74 6.69 4.58 -8.77
C GLU A 74 5.52 3.62 -8.88
N ARG A 75 5.59 2.51 -8.16
CA ARG A 75 4.61 1.42 -8.21
C ARG A 75 3.84 1.31 -6.92
N SER A 76 2.66 0.73 -7.02
CA SER A 76 1.84 0.41 -5.85
C SER A 76 1.73 -1.11 -5.73
N PHE A 77 1.96 -1.59 -4.52
CA PHE A 77 1.92 -3.00 -4.17
C PHE A 77 0.80 -3.22 -3.16
N ARG A 78 0.12 -4.33 -3.23
CA ARG A 78 -0.91 -4.69 -2.25
C ARG A 78 -0.29 -5.51 -1.14
N LEU A 79 -0.55 -5.12 0.10
CA LEU A 79 -0.07 -5.82 1.28
C LEU A 79 -1.19 -6.59 1.95
N TYR A 80 -0.87 -7.80 2.35
CA TYR A 80 -1.81 -8.70 3.04
C TYR A 80 -1.14 -9.32 4.26
N THR A 81 -1.94 -9.66 5.25
CA THR A 81 -1.48 -10.57 6.30
C THR A 81 -1.30 -11.97 5.71
N VAL A 82 -0.66 -12.85 6.46
CA VAL A 82 -0.48 -14.25 6.06
C VAL A 82 -1.33 -15.13 6.95
N ARG A 83 -2.16 -15.96 6.33
CA ARG A 83 -3.02 -16.89 7.04
C ARG A 83 -2.17 -17.95 7.72
N GLY A 84 -2.44 -18.19 8.98
CA GLY A 84 -1.66 -19.14 9.78
C GLY A 84 -0.47 -18.52 10.51
N ASP A 85 -0.18 -17.26 10.24
CA ASP A 85 0.91 -16.51 10.90
C ASP A 85 0.33 -15.66 12.04
N SER A 86 0.04 -16.29 13.17
CA SER A 86 -0.58 -15.62 14.31
C SER A 86 0.31 -14.56 14.95
N ALA A 87 1.62 -14.69 14.83
CA ALA A 87 2.58 -13.73 15.39
C ALA A 87 2.77 -12.48 14.52
N GLY A 88 2.21 -12.46 13.30
CA GLY A 88 2.38 -11.33 12.39
C GLY A 88 3.82 -11.16 11.92
N ARG A 89 4.53 -12.26 11.76
CA ARG A 89 5.93 -12.26 11.38
C ARG A 89 6.15 -11.97 9.90
N TYR A 90 5.17 -12.32 9.07
CA TYR A 90 5.26 -12.22 7.63
C TYR A 90 4.19 -11.30 7.07
N LEU A 91 4.50 -10.67 5.94
CA LEU A 91 3.53 -9.96 5.11
C LEU A 91 3.64 -10.51 3.69
N TYR A 92 2.50 -10.60 3.03
CA TYR A 92 2.43 -10.98 1.61
C TYR A 92 2.24 -9.71 0.78
N CYS A 93 3.08 -9.57 -0.24
CA CYS A 93 3.06 -8.42 -1.12
C CYS A 93 2.75 -8.88 -2.54
N LEU A 94 1.77 -8.25 -3.16
CA LEU A 94 1.35 -8.58 -4.52
C LEU A 94 1.51 -7.37 -5.42
N TRP A 95 2.27 -7.57 -6.50
CA TRP A 95 2.39 -6.60 -7.57
C TRP A 95 2.06 -7.28 -8.88
N ASP A 96 1.01 -6.75 -9.57
CA ASP A 96 0.47 -7.37 -10.77
C ASP A 96 0.12 -8.84 -10.50
N LEU A 97 0.77 -9.78 -11.15
CA LEU A 97 0.56 -11.21 -10.93
C LEU A 97 1.63 -11.87 -10.07
N GLU A 98 2.61 -11.10 -9.59
CA GLU A 98 3.71 -11.62 -8.79
C GLU A 98 3.50 -11.34 -7.31
N GLY A 99 3.61 -12.39 -6.50
CA GLY A 99 3.55 -12.28 -5.05
C GLY A 99 4.87 -12.69 -4.41
N PHE A 100 5.20 -12.01 -3.33
CA PHE A 100 6.40 -12.32 -2.56
C PHE A 100 6.18 -11.96 -1.09
N PHE A 101 7.03 -12.51 -0.24
CA PHE A 101 6.89 -12.36 1.21
C PHE A 101 7.96 -11.45 1.78
N TYR A 102 7.58 -10.78 2.85
CA TYR A 102 8.49 -10.05 3.71
C TYR A 102 8.42 -10.65 5.12
N GLU A 103 9.56 -10.74 5.77
CA GLU A 103 9.68 -11.21 7.14
C GLU A 103 10.10 -10.05 8.02
N ARG A 104 9.53 -9.94 9.21
CA ARG A 104 9.91 -8.91 10.17
C ARG A 104 11.40 -8.99 10.47
N ALA A 105 12.06 -7.87 10.39
CA ALA A 105 13.51 -7.78 10.65
C ALA A 105 13.83 -7.92 12.13
#